data_117932de51993babf17aa80b3fa6a1d1
#
_entry.id   117932de51993babf17aa80b3fa6a1d1
#
_cell.length_a   1.000
_cell.length_b   1.000
_cell.length_c   1.000
_cell.angle_alpha   90.00
_cell.angle_beta   90.00
_cell.angle_gamma   90.00
#
_symmetry.space_group_name_H-M   'P 1'
#
loop_
_entity.id
_entity.type
_entity.pdbx_description
1 polymer ?
#
loop_
_entity_poly.entity_id
_entity_poly.type
_entity_poly.pdbx_seq_one_letter_code
_entity_poly.pdbx_strand_id
1 'polypeptide(L)'
;MPSKGGYLIGNLQPAHMDFRFFSLGNLWSIVSSLATTDQSHAILDLIETKWEDLVANMPLKICYPALEGQEWRIITGGDPKNTPWSYHNAGSWPTLLWQLAVACVKMKRPEIAENAIKVAERRIAGDKWPEYYDTKRGGFIGKQARLFQTWSIAGYLVAKLLVANPEAAKMLITIEDTELLSAFSSILSSNPRRKRSRKGAVKQSYIV
;
A
#
# COMPACT_ATOMS: atom_id res chain seq x y z
N MET A 1 19.07 -5.46 -3.92
CA MET A 1 18.01 -4.62 -3.33
C MET A 1 17.86 -3.39 -4.21
N PRO A 2 16.67 -2.86 -4.44
CA PRO A 2 16.55 -1.59 -5.10
C PRO A 2 17.28 -0.54 -4.27
N SER A 3 18.01 0.35 -4.94
CA SER A 3 18.77 1.43 -4.29
C SER A 3 17.85 2.47 -3.61
N LYS A 4 16.54 2.38 -3.82
CA LYS A 4 15.51 3.26 -3.27
C LYS A 4 14.26 2.45 -2.93
N GLY A 5 13.62 2.82 -1.83
CA GLY A 5 12.37 2.26 -1.39
C GLY A 5 12.48 1.33 -0.17
N GLY A 6 11.35 1.08 0.46
CA GLY A 6 11.20 0.21 1.61
C GLY A 6 9.73 -0.01 1.93
N TYR A 7 9.43 -0.91 2.84
CA TYR A 7 8.05 -1.21 3.25
C TYR A 7 7.99 -1.82 4.64
N LEU A 8 6.82 -1.78 5.25
CA LEU A 8 6.53 -2.43 6.51
C LEU A 8 6.10 -3.89 6.24
N ILE A 9 6.77 -4.82 6.92
CA ILE A 9 6.51 -6.26 6.80
C ILE A 9 5.21 -6.60 7.51
N GLY A 10 4.36 -7.41 6.89
CA GLY A 10 3.03 -7.71 7.36
C GLY A 10 2.97 -8.68 8.55
N ASN A 11 3.93 -9.57 8.67
CA ASN A 11 3.95 -10.59 9.74
C ASN A 11 5.39 -10.98 10.12
N LEU A 12 5.67 -10.90 11.43
CA LEU A 12 6.97 -11.25 12.03
C LEU A 12 6.84 -12.32 13.12
N GLN A 13 5.83 -13.17 13.05
CA GLN A 13 5.70 -14.27 14.02
C GLN A 13 6.87 -15.27 13.87
N PRO A 14 7.44 -15.79 14.97
CA PRO A 14 8.58 -16.69 14.89
C PRO A 14 8.34 -17.94 14.05
N ALA A 15 7.10 -18.41 14.00
CA ALA A 15 6.71 -19.60 13.23
C ALA A 15 6.49 -19.30 11.74
N HIS A 16 6.25 -18.05 11.38
CA HIS A 16 5.99 -17.66 10.00
C HIS A 16 6.28 -16.17 9.79
N MET A 17 7.26 -15.89 8.95
CA MET A 17 7.61 -14.53 8.55
C MET A 17 7.16 -14.32 7.11
N ASP A 18 6.29 -13.34 6.87
CA ASP A 18 5.80 -13.01 5.54
C ASP A 18 6.44 -11.70 5.07
N PHE A 19 7.44 -11.80 4.20
CA PHE A 19 8.20 -10.68 3.65
C PHE A 19 7.57 -10.07 2.39
N ARG A 20 6.37 -10.50 2.01
CA ARG A 20 5.68 -9.90 0.87
C ARG A 20 5.30 -8.45 1.18
N PHE A 21 5.32 -7.63 0.14
CA PHE A 21 4.74 -6.29 0.20
C PHE A 21 3.21 -6.40 0.25
N PHE A 22 2.58 -5.79 1.24
CA PHE A 22 1.12 -5.69 1.36
C PHE A 22 0.70 -4.23 1.16
N SER A 23 0.01 -3.95 0.04
CA SER A 23 -0.36 -2.58 -0.32
C SER A 23 -1.27 -1.93 0.71
N LEU A 24 -2.30 -2.66 1.15
CA LEU A 24 -3.30 -2.12 2.08
C LEU A 24 -2.66 -1.62 3.38
N GLY A 25 -1.88 -2.45 4.06
CA GLY A 25 -1.24 -2.08 5.33
C GLY A 25 -0.21 -0.97 5.17
N ASN A 26 0.58 -1.00 4.10
CA ASN A 26 1.57 0.04 3.82
C ASN A 26 0.93 1.38 3.48
N LEU A 27 -0.15 1.41 2.71
CA LEU A 27 -0.89 2.65 2.44
C LEU A 27 -1.57 3.19 3.69
N TRP A 28 -2.19 2.31 4.51
CA TRP A 28 -2.77 2.71 5.78
C TRP A 28 -1.74 3.31 6.73
N SER A 29 -0.52 2.77 6.79
CA SER A 29 0.54 3.32 7.64
C SER A 29 0.90 4.76 7.29
N ILE A 30 0.83 5.12 6.00
CA ILE A 30 1.00 6.50 5.54
C ILE A 30 -0.21 7.36 5.92
N VAL A 31 -1.42 6.89 5.59
CA VAL A 31 -2.67 7.65 5.79
C VAL A 31 -2.90 7.95 7.27
N SER A 32 -2.69 6.96 8.15
CA SER A 32 -2.87 7.08 9.60
C SER A 32 -1.69 7.73 10.34
N SER A 33 -0.64 8.15 9.65
CA SER A 33 0.59 8.69 10.26
C SER A 33 1.36 7.71 11.15
N LEU A 34 1.10 6.42 11.04
CA LEU A 34 1.85 5.37 11.74
C LEU A 34 3.29 5.28 11.21
N ALA A 35 3.46 5.39 9.89
CA ALA A 35 4.78 5.48 9.27
C ALA A 35 5.36 6.88 9.46
N THR A 36 6.69 6.96 9.71
CA THR A 36 7.41 8.22 9.69
C THR A 36 7.40 8.83 8.27
N THR A 37 7.75 10.10 8.15
CA THR A 37 7.87 10.76 6.83
C THR A 37 8.83 10.01 5.91
N ASP A 38 10.00 9.60 6.40
CA ASP A 38 10.99 8.86 5.62
C ASP A 38 10.48 7.48 5.19
N GLN A 39 9.81 6.77 6.11
CA GLN A 39 9.17 5.49 5.77
C GLN A 39 8.05 5.65 4.73
N SER A 40 7.26 6.71 4.84
CA SER A 40 6.20 7.03 3.89
C SER A 40 6.75 7.31 2.49
N HIS A 41 7.83 8.08 2.38
CA HIS A 41 8.53 8.26 1.11
C HIS A 41 9.11 6.97 0.57
N ALA A 42 9.74 6.14 1.42
CA ALA A 42 10.30 4.86 1.00
C ALA A 42 9.22 3.89 0.45
N ILE A 43 8.02 3.87 1.04
CA ILE A 43 6.90 3.07 0.53
C ILE A 43 6.46 3.56 -0.86
N LEU A 44 6.32 4.87 -1.05
CA LEU A 44 5.95 5.44 -2.36
C LEU A 44 7.05 5.24 -3.40
N ASP A 45 8.32 5.38 -3.02
CA ASP A 45 9.47 5.08 -3.87
C ASP A 45 9.48 3.62 -4.33
N LEU A 46 9.11 2.69 -3.45
CA LEU A 46 8.98 1.28 -3.80
C LEU A 46 7.88 1.07 -4.85
N ILE A 47 6.70 1.66 -4.64
CA ILE A 47 5.58 1.55 -5.58
C ILE A 47 5.98 2.10 -6.96
N GLU A 48 6.66 3.23 -6.99
CA GLU A 48 7.14 3.84 -8.24
C GLU A 48 8.23 3.01 -8.93
N THR A 49 9.22 2.53 -8.16
CA THR A 49 10.32 1.70 -8.68
C THR A 49 9.82 0.35 -9.18
N LYS A 50 8.81 -0.22 -8.51
CA LYS A 50 8.19 -1.51 -8.84
C LYS A 50 6.86 -1.35 -9.56
N TRP A 51 6.74 -0.34 -10.41
CA TRP A 51 5.51 0.01 -11.11
C TRP A 51 4.91 -1.17 -11.88
N GLU A 52 5.72 -1.86 -12.68
CA GLU A 52 5.26 -3.01 -13.47
C GLU A 52 4.86 -4.21 -12.61
N ASP A 53 5.46 -4.33 -11.42
CA ASP A 53 5.14 -5.38 -10.47
C ASP A 53 3.87 -5.08 -9.67
N LEU A 54 3.62 -3.83 -9.28
CA LEU A 54 2.58 -3.44 -8.33
C LEU A 54 1.35 -2.80 -9.00
N VAL A 55 1.53 -2.05 -10.08
CA VAL A 55 0.48 -1.32 -10.79
C VAL A 55 0.16 -2.00 -12.12
N ALA A 56 1.18 -2.21 -12.97
CA ALA A 56 1.04 -2.86 -14.28
C ALA A 56 -0.15 -2.36 -15.11
N ASN A 57 -1.08 -3.25 -15.46
CA ASN A 57 -2.25 -2.97 -16.28
C ASN A 57 -3.52 -2.58 -15.47
N MET A 58 -3.47 -2.69 -14.15
CA MET A 58 -4.54 -2.27 -13.24
C MET A 58 -3.97 -2.08 -11.82
N PRO A 59 -4.07 -0.87 -11.27
CA PRO A 59 -3.67 -0.61 -9.90
C PRO A 59 -4.71 -1.16 -8.91
N LEU A 60 -4.37 -1.56 -7.73
CA LEU A 60 -3.05 -1.85 -7.19
C LEU A 60 -3.08 -3.30 -6.71
N LYS A 61 -1.98 -4.05 -6.88
CA LYS A 61 -1.93 -5.41 -6.32
C LYS A 61 -2.06 -5.36 -4.80
N ILE A 62 -2.86 -6.29 -4.24
CA ILE A 62 -3.07 -6.36 -2.78
C ILE A 62 -1.79 -6.75 -2.05
N CYS A 63 -0.99 -7.62 -2.65
CA CYS A 63 0.33 -8.01 -2.17
C CYS A 63 1.24 -8.41 -3.34
N TYR A 64 2.56 -8.49 -3.09
CA TYR A 64 3.56 -8.91 -4.08
C TYR A 64 4.78 -9.52 -3.36
N PRO A 65 5.35 -10.63 -3.89
CA PRO A 65 4.83 -11.46 -4.97
C PRO A 65 3.65 -12.35 -4.54
N ALA A 66 3.08 -13.10 -5.48
CA ALA A 66 2.13 -14.16 -5.15
C ALA A 66 2.84 -15.35 -4.48
N LEU A 67 2.11 -16.11 -3.68
CA LEU A 67 2.55 -17.42 -3.22
C LEU A 67 2.18 -18.46 -4.28
N GLU A 68 3.16 -19.10 -4.86
CA GLU A 68 2.98 -20.07 -5.95
C GLU A 68 3.10 -21.54 -5.52
N GLY A 69 3.70 -21.78 -4.34
CA GLY A 69 3.89 -23.11 -3.75
C GLY A 69 2.60 -23.74 -3.25
N GLN A 70 2.69 -24.98 -2.73
CA GLN A 70 1.55 -25.72 -2.18
C GLN A 70 0.93 -25.03 -0.95
N GLU A 71 1.69 -24.16 -0.30
CA GLU A 71 1.34 -23.52 0.96
C GLU A 71 0.37 -22.37 0.82
N TRP A 72 0.11 -21.87 -0.40
CA TRP A 72 -0.73 -20.69 -0.56
C TRP A 72 -2.11 -20.84 0.08
N ARG A 73 -2.69 -22.04 0.06
CA ARG A 73 -4.01 -22.31 0.69
C ARG A 73 -4.00 -22.13 2.19
N ILE A 74 -2.89 -22.48 2.83
CA ILE A 74 -2.72 -22.34 4.29
C ILE A 74 -2.53 -20.87 4.65
N ILE A 75 -1.69 -20.18 3.91
CA ILE A 75 -1.27 -18.79 4.22
C ILE A 75 -2.33 -17.77 3.81
N THR A 76 -2.93 -17.90 2.62
CA THR A 76 -3.93 -16.94 2.11
C THR A 76 -5.37 -17.31 2.42
N GLY A 77 -5.59 -18.45 3.05
CA GLY A 77 -6.92 -19.00 3.33
C GLY A 77 -7.47 -19.87 2.19
N GLY A 78 -8.47 -20.69 2.53
CA GLY A 78 -9.03 -21.73 1.65
C GLY A 78 -9.98 -21.24 0.55
N ASP A 79 -10.19 -19.94 0.36
CA ASP A 79 -11.03 -19.41 -0.72
C ASP A 79 -10.46 -19.84 -2.08
N PRO A 80 -11.22 -20.53 -2.95
CA PRO A 80 -10.74 -20.99 -4.25
C PRO A 80 -10.34 -19.86 -5.21
N LYS A 81 -10.67 -18.61 -4.92
CA LYS A 81 -10.21 -17.42 -5.65
C LYS A 81 -8.76 -17.05 -5.33
N ASN A 82 -8.20 -17.51 -4.21
CA ASN A 82 -6.84 -17.20 -3.77
C ASN A 82 -5.74 -17.99 -4.51
N THR A 83 -6.02 -18.50 -5.69
CA THR A 83 -4.97 -19.08 -6.55
C THR A 83 -3.86 -18.05 -6.81
N PRO A 84 -2.62 -18.49 -7.11
CA PRO A 84 -1.52 -17.55 -7.37
C PRO A 84 -1.88 -16.46 -8.38
N TRP A 85 -1.56 -15.19 -8.03
CA TRP A 85 -1.83 -13.99 -8.82
C TRP A 85 -3.32 -13.58 -8.91
N SER A 86 -4.15 -14.11 -8.02
CA SER A 86 -5.59 -13.87 -7.97
C SER A 86 -6.04 -13.47 -6.57
N TYR A 87 -7.15 -12.76 -6.46
CA TYR A 87 -7.84 -12.35 -5.25
C TYR A 87 -6.88 -11.79 -4.19
N HIS A 88 -6.83 -12.39 -2.97
CA HIS A 88 -5.91 -11.95 -1.91
C HIS A 88 -4.46 -12.45 -2.09
N ASN A 89 -4.21 -13.28 -3.09
CA ASN A 89 -2.88 -13.77 -3.43
C ASN A 89 -2.33 -13.03 -4.66
N ALA A 90 -2.10 -11.73 -4.51
CA ALA A 90 -1.56 -10.81 -5.51
C ALA A 90 -2.51 -10.44 -6.67
N GLY A 91 -3.83 -10.54 -6.49
CA GLY A 91 -4.79 -9.88 -7.38
C GLY A 91 -4.71 -8.34 -7.27
N SER A 92 -5.11 -7.62 -8.33
CA SER A 92 -5.23 -6.16 -8.31
C SER A 92 -6.63 -5.72 -7.91
N TRP A 93 -6.70 -4.75 -7.00
CA TRP A 93 -7.93 -4.28 -6.41
C TRP A 93 -8.12 -2.78 -6.66
N PRO A 94 -9.00 -2.39 -7.60
CA PRO A 94 -9.21 -0.98 -7.94
C PRO A 94 -9.63 -0.10 -6.76
N THR A 95 -10.26 -0.69 -5.75
CA THR A 95 -10.61 0.03 -4.52
C THR A 95 -9.40 0.67 -3.84
N LEU A 96 -8.19 0.12 -3.97
CA LEU A 96 -6.97 0.68 -3.36
C LEU A 96 -6.54 2.03 -3.96
N LEU A 97 -7.13 2.45 -5.09
CA LEU A 97 -6.82 3.75 -5.71
C LEU A 97 -7.04 4.93 -4.78
N TRP A 98 -8.11 4.92 -3.99
CA TRP A 98 -8.37 6.04 -3.08
C TRP A 98 -7.31 6.15 -1.98
N GLN A 99 -6.86 5.02 -1.43
CA GLN A 99 -5.82 5.02 -0.40
C GLN A 99 -4.47 5.46 -0.96
N LEU A 100 -4.13 5.00 -2.17
CA LEU A 100 -2.94 5.46 -2.88
C LEU A 100 -3.01 6.96 -3.11
N ALA A 101 -4.17 7.49 -3.56
CA ALA A 101 -4.34 8.93 -3.79
C ALA A 101 -4.18 9.73 -2.49
N VAL A 102 -4.80 9.32 -1.37
CA VAL A 102 -4.62 9.98 -0.07
C VAL A 102 -3.16 9.98 0.35
N ALA A 103 -2.49 8.82 0.27
CA ALA A 103 -1.09 8.69 0.63
C ALA A 103 -0.19 9.61 -0.23
N CYS A 104 -0.42 9.63 -1.54
CA CYS A 104 0.34 10.48 -2.46
C CYS A 104 0.10 11.98 -2.21
N VAL A 105 -1.14 12.40 -2.00
CA VAL A 105 -1.48 13.80 -1.69
C VAL A 105 -0.84 14.21 -0.37
N LYS A 106 -0.97 13.38 0.68
CA LYS A 106 -0.35 13.62 1.99
C LYS A 106 1.16 13.82 1.89
N MET A 107 1.82 13.01 1.07
CA MET A 107 3.27 13.06 0.88
C MET A 107 3.72 14.04 -0.21
N LYS A 108 2.79 14.84 -0.78
CA LYS A 108 3.04 15.82 -1.85
C LYS A 108 3.64 15.21 -3.12
N ARG A 109 3.16 14.01 -3.47
CA ARG A 109 3.54 13.24 -4.68
C ARG A 109 2.31 12.81 -5.48
N PRO A 110 1.42 13.73 -5.88
CA PRO A 110 0.16 13.42 -6.56
C PRO A 110 0.37 12.71 -7.92
N GLU A 111 1.51 12.92 -8.57
CA GLU A 111 1.85 12.35 -9.88
C GLU A 111 1.79 10.81 -9.91
N ILE A 112 2.13 10.14 -8.81
CA ILE A 112 2.05 8.67 -8.69
C ILE A 112 0.57 8.23 -8.77
N ALA A 113 -0.31 8.91 -8.03
CA ALA A 113 -1.75 8.62 -8.05
C ALA A 113 -2.37 8.96 -9.41
N GLU A 114 -2.00 10.09 -10.02
CA GLU A 114 -2.45 10.48 -11.36
C GLU A 114 -2.14 9.41 -12.40
N ASN A 115 -0.92 8.90 -12.38
CA ASN A 115 -0.49 7.85 -13.30
C ASN A 115 -1.25 6.54 -13.05
N ALA A 116 -1.48 6.16 -11.79
CA ALA A 116 -2.28 4.99 -11.45
C ALA A 116 -3.75 5.13 -11.92
N ILE A 117 -4.35 6.31 -11.73
CA ILE A 117 -5.69 6.61 -12.22
C ILE A 117 -5.75 6.49 -13.74
N LYS A 118 -4.78 7.06 -14.48
CA LYS A 118 -4.70 6.94 -15.94
C LYS A 118 -4.62 5.49 -16.41
N VAL A 119 -3.91 4.63 -15.67
CA VAL A 119 -3.86 3.20 -15.99
C VAL A 119 -5.24 2.55 -15.81
N ALA A 120 -5.92 2.83 -14.70
CA ALA A 120 -7.25 2.29 -14.43
C ALA A 120 -8.29 2.75 -15.46
N GLU A 121 -8.28 4.04 -15.82
CA GLU A 121 -9.23 4.65 -16.77
C GLU A 121 -9.29 3.96 -18.13
N ARG A 122 -8.17 3.37 -18.58
CA ARG A 122 -8.09 2.72 -19.89
C ARG A 122 -9.09 1.58 -20.05
N ARG A 123 -9.53 0.96 -18.94
CA ARG A 123 -10.35 -0.23 -19.04
C ARG A 123 -11.43 -0.42 -17.97
N ILE A 124 -11.31 0.15 -16.79
CA ILE A 124 -12.15 -0.18 -15.64
C ILE A 124 -13.66 -0.04 -15.93
N ALA A 125 -14.06 1.00 -16.66
CA ALA A 125 -15.45 1.23 -17.04
C ALA A 125 -15.92 0.20 -18.10
N GLY A 126 -15.09 -0.08 -19.10
CA GLY A 126 -15.36 -1.11 -20.13
C GLY A 126 -15.46 -2.52 -19.53
N ASP A 127 -14.68 -2.80 -18.51
CA ASP A 127 -14.70 -4.05 -17.74
C ASP A 127 -15.88 -4.12 -16.74
N LYS A 128 -16.76 -3.08 -16.70
CA LYS A 128 -17.92 -3.02 -15.81
C LYS A 128 -17.59 -2.98 -14.31
N TRP A 129 -16.54 -2.26 -13.95
CA TRP A 129 -16.17 -1.99 -12.55
C TRP A 129 -16.03 -3.26 -11.69
N PRO A 130 -15.14 -4.19 -12.04
CA PRO A 130 -15.03 -5.45 -11.31
C PRO A 130 -14.45 -5.24 -9.92
N GLU A 131 -14.72 -6.21 -9.05
CA GLU A 131 -14.20 -6.27 -7.68
C GLU A 131 -12.68 -6.32 -7.66
N TYR A 132 -12.08 -7.20 -8.48
CA TYR A 132 -10.65 -7.40 -8.59
C TYR A 132 -10.26 -7.97 -9.97
N TYR A 133 -8.96 -7.96 -10.23
CA TYR A 133 -8.36 -8.50 -11.44
C TYR A 133 -7.33 -9.58 -11.11
N ASP A 134 -7.31 -10.64 -11.89
CA ASP A 134 -6.21 -11.59 -11.92
C ASP A 134 -5.00 -10.98 -12.62
N THR A 135 -3.80 -11.19 -12.07
CA THR A 135 -2.60 -10.48 -12.52
C THR A 135 -1.55 -11.40 -13.15
N LYS A 136 -1.84 -12.69 -13.30
CA LYS A 136 -0.88 -13.65 -13.81
C LYS A 136 -0.51 -13.40 -15.29
N ARG A 137 -1.49 -12.97 -16.09
CA ARG A 137 -1.28 -12.71 -17.52
C ARG A 137 -2.18 -11.57 -17.98
N GLY A 138 -1.65 -10.35 -17.96
CA GLY A 138 -2.31 -9.22 -18.59
C GLY A 138 -3.55 -8.65 -17.89
N GLY A 139 -3.80 -9.01 -16.63
CA GLY A 139 -4.87 -8.41 -15.83
C GLY A 139 -6.26 -8.70 -16.37
N PHE A 140 -6.71 -9.96 -16.33
CA PHE A 140 -8.09 -10.34 -16.63
C PHE A 140 -9.00 -10.03 -15.45
N ILE A 141 -10.30 -9.80 -15.73
CA ILE A 141 -11.32 -9.76 -14.67
C ILE A 141 -11.18 -11.04 -13.83
N GLY A 142 -11.11 -10.88 -12.52
CA GLY A 142 -10.89 -11.99 -11.60
C GLY A 142 -11.98 -13.06 -11.68
N LYS A 143 -11.61 -14.32 -11.49
CA LYS A 143 -12.55 -15.43 -11.49
C LYS A 143 -13.65 -15.20 -10.43
N GLN A 144 -14.91 -15.22 -10.84
CA GLN A 144 -16.06 -14.93 -9.97
C GLN A 144 -16.02 -13.52 -9.33
N ALA A 145 -15.28 -12.57 -9.88
CA ALA A 145 -15.31 -11.19 -9.44
C ALA A 145 -16.70 -10.60 -9.65
N ARG A 146 -17.20 -9.86 -8.67
CA ARG A 146 -18.44 -9.11 -8.80
C ARG A 146 -18.24 -7.94 -9.74
N LEU A 147 -19.16 -7.73 -10.65
CA LEU A 147 -19.18 -6.55 -11.53
C LEU A 147 -20.00 -5.43 -10.88
N PHE A 148 -19.79 -4.21 -11.34
CA PHE A 148 -20.42 -3.01 -10.80
C PHE A 148 -20.20 -2.87 -9.28
N GLN A 149 -18.99 -3.23 -8.84
CA GLN A 149 -18.63 -3.24 -7.43
C GLN A 149 -18.54 -1.81 -6.89
N THR A 150 -19.40 -1.49 -5.93
CA THR A 150 -19.54 -0.14 -5.38
C THR A 150 -18.22 0.43 -4.88
N TRP A 151 -17.41 -0.34 -4.18
CA TRP A 151 -16.12 0.15 -3.68
C TRP A 151 -15.07 0.38 -4.76
N SER A 152 -15.12 -0.33 -5.89
CA SER A 152 -14.25 -0.05 -7.04
C SER A 152 -14.62 1.30 -7.68
N ILE A 153 -15.91 1.57 -7.81
CA ILE A 153 -16.44 2.85 -8.30
C ILE A 153 -16.09 3.96 -7.32
N ALA A 154 -16.38 3.77 -6.03
CA ALA A 154 -16.10 4.74 -4.98
C ALA A 154 -14.59 5.03 -4.88
N GLY A 155 -13.76 3.99 -4.87
CA GLY A 155 -12.30 4.14 -4.81
C GLY A 155 -11.74 4.96 -5.96
N TYR A 156 -12.24 4.73 -7.17
CA TYR A 156 -11.86 5.52 -8.34
C TYR A 156 -12.34 6.98 -8.24
N LEU A 157 -13.61 7.22 -7.90
CA LEU A 157 -14.16 8.57 -7.81
C LEU A 157 -13.48 9.40 -6.71
N VAL A 158 -13.22 8.80 -5.56
CA VAL A 158 -12.49 9.47 -4.47
C VAL A 158 -11.06 9.77 -4.89
N ALA A 159 -10.35 8.84 -5.54
CA ALA A 159 -9.02 9.09 -6.04
C ALA A 159 -8.97 10.27 -7.02
N LYS A 160 -9.94 10.34 -7.97
CA LYS A 160 -10.08 11.47 -8.90
C LYS A 160 -10.32 12.78 -8.18
N LEU A 161 -11.24 12.78 -7.20
CA LEU A 161 -11.56 13.98 -6.40
C LEU A 161 -10.31 14.50 -5.67
N LEU A 162 -9.55 13.60 -5.03
CA LEU A 162 -8.38 13.97 -4.22
C LEU A 162 -7.24 14.54 -5.06
N VAL A 163 -7.04 14.01 -6.26
CA VAL A 163 -6.04 14.55 -7.19
C VAL A 163 -6.48 15.90 -7.75
N ALA A 164 -7.76 16.05 -8.10
CA ALA A 164 -8.31 17.32 -8.60
C ALA A 164 -8.42 18.39 -7.50
N ASN A 165 -8.67 17.98 -6.25
CA ASN A 165 -8.78 18.86 -5.09
C ASN A 165 -8.03 18.27 -3.89
N PRO A 166 -6.70 18.48 -3.80
CA PRO A 166 -5.87 17.95 -2.71
C PRO A 166 -6.33 18.37 -1.30
N GLU A 167 -6.98 19.52 -1.16
CA GLU A 167 -7.52 19.98 0.13
C GLU A 167 -8.59 19.03 0.70
N ALA A 168 -9.32 18.32 -0.16
CA ALA A 168 -10.30 17.32 0.26
C ALA A 168 -9.64 16.14 1.01
N ALA A 169 -8.35 15.90 0.83
CA ALA A 169 -7.63 14.87 1.56
C ALA A 169 -7.60 15.11 3.07
N LYS A 170 -7.71 16.37 3.51
CA LYS A 170 -7.78 16.73 4.94
C LYS A 170 -8.97 16.10 5.66
N MET A 171 -10.04 15.76 4.93
CA MET A 171 -11.21 15.08 5.51
C MET A 171 -10.93 13.60 5.82
N LEU A 172 -9.90 13.03 5.20
CA LEU A 172 -9.53 11.61 5.34
C LEU A 172 -8.26 11.42 6.19
N ILE A 173 -7.56 12.51 6.48
CA ILE A 173 -6.37 12.54 7.34
C ILE A 173 -6.79 13.18 8.65
N THR A 174 -6.81 12.43 9.74
CA THR A 174 -7.19 12.99 11.05
C THR A 174 -6.08 13.92 11.56
N ILE A 175 -6.46 15.14 11.91
CA ILE A 175 -5.55 16.14 12.52
C ILE A 175 -5.05 15.64 13.88
N GLU A 176 -5.88 14.92 14.61
CA GLU A 176 -5.59 14.31 15.91
C GLU A 176 -4.37 13.39 15.87
N ASP A 177 -4.19 12.61 14.78
CA ASP A 177 -3.02 11.74 14.63
C ASP A 177 -1.72 12.57 14.51
N THR A 178 -1.77 13.73 13.90
CA THR A 178 -0.62 14.62 13.75
C THR A 178 -0.25 15.31 15.08
N GLU A 179 -1.24 15.68 15.87
CA GLU A 179 -1.05 16.28 17.20
C GLU A 179 -0.52 15.25 18.21
N LEU A 180 -1.06 14.02 18.20
CA LEU A 180 -0.56 12.92 19.03
C LEU A 180 0.90 12.59 18.71
N LEU A 181 1.27 12.49 17.44
CA LEU A 181 2.64 12.22 17.03
C LEU A 181 3.59 13.35 17.42
N SER A 182 3.17 14.60 17.30
CA SER A 182 3.97 15.75 17.73
C SER A 182 4.15 15.77 19.26
N ALA A 183 3.09 15.43 20.00
CA ALA A 183 3.14 15.30 21.45
C ALA A 183 4.07 14.16 21.90
N PHE A 184 3.98 12.98 21.28
CA PHE A 184 4.88 11.87 21.56
C PHE A 184 6.34 12.21 21.20
N SER A 185 6.57 12.85 20.09
CA SER A 185 7.91 13.28 19.65
C SER A 185 8.52 14.28 20.65
N SER A 186 7.73 15.22 21.15
CA SER A 186 8.17 16.21 22.16
C SER A 186 8.50 15.53 23.50
N ILE A 187 7.70 14.55 23.94
CA ILE A 187 7.94 13.77 25.17
C ILE A 187 9.22 12.96 25.05
N LEU A 188 9.45 12.31 23.91
CA LEU A 188 10.67 11.50 23.65
C LEU A 188 11.92 12.39 23.56
N SER A 189 11.82 13.59 23.01
CA SER A 189 12.93 14.54 22.91
C SER A 189 13.25 15.23 24.22
N SER A 190 12.26 15.41 25.10
CA SER A 190 12.40 16.09 26.40
C SER A 190 12.93 15.21 27.52
N ASN A 191 13.16 13.90 27.29
CA ASN A 191 13.61 12.97 28.34
C ASN A 191 15.16 12.96 28.49
N PRO A 192 15.73 13.65 29.50
CA PRO A 192 17.18 13.87 29.61
C PRO A 192 17.98 12.61 29.94
N ARG A 193 17.33 11.51 30.36
CA ARG A 193 18.02 10.26 30.75
C ARG A 193 18.59 9.47 29.57
N ARG A 194 18.19 9.73 28.32
CA ARG A 194 18.69 9.01 27.14
C ARG A 194 20.00 9.57 26.56
N LYS A 195 20.44 10.76 26.98
CA LYS A 195 21.70 11.37 26.49
C LYS A 195 22.99 10.79 27.11
N ARG A 196 22.89 9.96 28.15
CA ARG A 196 24.08 9.49 28.91
C ARG A 196 24.57 8.08 28.58
N SER A 197 23.94 7.34 27.70
CA SER A 197 24.25 5.92 27.42
C SER A 197 24.66 5.62 25.97
N ARG A 198 25.36 6.54 25.29
CA ARG A 198 25.89 6.23 23.95
C ARG A 198 27.32 6.75 23.74
N LYS A 199 28.23 6.28 24.59
CA LYS A 199 29.65 6.11 24.19
C LYS A 199 29.89 4.60 24.16
N GLY A 200 29.95 4.03 22.97
CA GLY A 200 30.36 2.65 22.74
C GLY A 200 29.21 1.70 22.39
N ALA A 201 28.67 1.76 21.19
CA ALA A 201 28.01 0.61 20.57
C ALA A 201 28.18 0.72 19.05
N VAL A 202 28.80 -0.31 18.53
CA VAL A 202 29.06 -0.59 17.14
C VAL A 202 27.74 -0.55 16.35
N LYS A 203 27.73 0.19 15.23
CA LYS A 203 26.65 0.15 14.25
C LYS A 203 26.56 -1.25 13.65
N GLN A 204 25.61 -2.06 14.06
CA GLN A 204 25.09 -3.13 13.24
C GLN A 204 23.69 -2.72 12.77
N SER A 205 23.62 -2.25 11.54
CA SER A 205 22.35 -2.07 10.83
C SER A 205 21.93 -3.40 10.25
N TYR A 206 20.93 -4.04 10.82
CA TYR A 206 20.21 -5.10 10.14
C TYR A 206 19.11 -4.46 9.31
N ILE A 207 19.40 -4.25 8.02
CA ILE A 207 18.41 -4.00 6.98
C ILE A 207 18.36 -5.27 6.16
N VAL A 208 17.27 -5.99 6.27
CA VAL A 208 16.92 -7.10 5.36
C VAL A 208 15.95 -6.56 4.32
#